data_a51ad8c43660cb5db966f1bbf726f744
#
_entry.id   a51ad8c43660cb5db966f1bbf726f744
#
_cell.length_a   1.000
_cell.length_b   1.000
_cell.length_c   1.000
_cell.angle_alpha   90.00
_cell.angle_beta   90.00
_cell.angle_gamma   90.00
#
_symmetry.space_group_name_H-M   'P 1'
#
loop_
_entity.id
_entity.type
_entity.pdbx_description
1 polymer ?
#
loop_
_entity_poly.entity_id
_entity_poly.type
_entity_poly.pdbx_seq_one_letter_code
_entity_poly.pdbx_strand_id
1 'polypeptide(L)' 'SCQAYSSCKYIVTFPRSQKNKIRDMLEVDFGIPKKEARRTVADFGQTGRAMVIHCHSPNYIVNDKLLRLI' A
#
# COMPACT_ATOMS: atom_id res chain seq x y z
N SER A 1 -9.28 -2.24 10.85
CA SER A 1 -10.32 -1.95 9.90
C SER A 1 -9.97 -0.72 9.07
N CYS A 2 -10.68 -0.54 7.99
CA CYS A 2 -10.45 0.58 7.08
C CYS A 2 -11.06 1.89 7.54
N GLN A 3 -11.66 1.93 8.71
CA GLN A 3 -12.35 3.13 9.17
C GLN A 3 -11.44 4.35 9.27
N ALA A 4 -10.19 4.13 9.65
CA ALA A 4 -9.24 5.23 9.75
C ALA A 4 -9.02 5.93 8.40
N TYR A 5 -9.31 5.22 7.30
CA TYR A 5 -9.07 5.72 5.95
C TYR A 5 -10.36 5.94 5.17
N SER A 6 -11.52 5.77 5.80
CA SER A 6 -12.80 5.80 5.09
C SER A 6 -13.09 7.15 4.44
N SER A 7 -12.55 8.24 5.01
CA SER A 7 -12.72 9.57 4.45
C SER A 7 -11.58 9.97 3.53
N CYS A 8 -10.55 9.15 3.39
CA CYS A 8 -9.40 9.42 2.55
C CYS A 8 -9.54 8.65 1.24
N LYS A 9 -9.35 9.34 0.12
CA LYS A 9 -9.37 8.69 -1.17
C LYS A 9 -8.02 8.09 -1.50
N TYR A 10 -6.94 8.78 -1.15
CA TYR A 10 -5.57 8.36 -1.43
C TYR A 10 -4.71 8.52 -0.19
N ILE A 11 -3.76 7.61 -0.04
CA ILE A 11 -2.72 7.70 0.98
C ILE A 11 -1.37 7.71 0.28
N VAL A 12 -0.56 8.73 0.56
CA VAL A 12 0.81 8.80 0.04
C VAL A 12 1.75 8.34 1.13
N THR A 13 2.64 7.41 0.80
CA THR A 13 3.57 6.87 1.77
C THR A 13 4.88 6.46 1.12
N PHE A 14 5.87 6.12 1.94
CA PHE A 14 7.23 5.81 1.51
C PHE A 14 7.58 4.38 1.91
N PRO A 15 7.50 3.42 0.98
CA PRO A 15 7.67 2.00 1.33
C PRO A 15 9.05 1.67 1.87
N ARG A 16 10.08 2.43 1.50
CA ARG A 16 11.43 2.16 1.99
C ARG A 16 11.59 2.48 3.47
N SER A 17 11.03 3.61 3.93
CA SER A 17 11.19 4.05 5.32
C SER A 17 10.08 3.55 6.22
N GLN A 18 8.92 3.19 5.68
CA GLN A 18 7.75 2.81 6.47
C GLN A 18 7.24 1.42 6.12
N LYS A 19 8.13 0.53 5.72
CA LYS A 19 7.73 -0.79 5.20
C LYS A 19 6.89 -1.59 6.17
N ASN A 20 7.22 -1.59 7.46
CA ASN A 20 6.47 -2.37 8.44
C ASN A 20 5.06 -1.82 8.64
N LYS A 21 4.94 -0.51 8.69
CA LYS A 21 3.65 0.15 8.86
C LYS A 21 2.76 -0.11 7.65
N ILE A 22 3.32 0.00 6.45
CA ILE A 22 2.57 -0.24 5.22
C ILE A 22 2.12 -1.70 5.13
N ARG A 23 3.01 -2.62 5.47
CA ARG A 23 2.70 -4.04 5.45
C ARG A 23 1.55 -4.35 6.40
N ASP A 24 1.59 -3.82 7.62
CA ASP A 24 0.52 -4.03 8.58
C ASP A 24 -0.81 -3.45 8.08
N MET A 25 -0.77 -2.28 7.48
CA MET A 25 -1.94 -1.64 6.92
C MET A 25 -2.55 -2.50 5.81
N LEU A 26 -1.73 -3.03 4.91
CA LEU A 26 -2.22 -3.88 3.84
C LEU A 26 -2.85 -5.17 4.37
N GLU A 27 -2.27 -5.76 5.39
CA GLU A 27 -2.80 -6.99 5.98
C GLU A 27 -4.09 -6.75 6.75
N VAL A 28 -4.11 -5.73 7.60
CA VAL A 28 -5.20 -5.50 8.54
C VAL A 28 -6.33 -4.69 7.90
N ASP A 29 -5.99 -3.58 7.27
CA ASP A 29 -7.01 -2.67 6.74
C ASP A 29 -7.54 -3.10 5.38
N PHE A 30 -6.72 -3.71 4.55
CA PHE A 30 -7.11 -4.13 3.21
C PHE A 30 -7.27 -5.64 3.07
N GLY A 31 -6.97 -6.39 4.12
CA GLY A 31 -7.17 -7.84 4.11
C GLY A 31 -6.29 -8.60 3.14
N ILE A 32 -5.13 -8.06 2.80
CA ILE A 32 -4.21 -8.70 1.85
C ILE A 32 -3.43 -9.79 2.56
N PRO A 33 -3.28 -10.98 1.95
CA PRO A 33 -2.46 -12.04 2.55
C PRO A 33 -1.06 -11.56 2.88
N LYS A 34 -0.54 -12.00 3.99
CA LYS A 34 0.77 -11.57 4.50
C LYS A 34 1.88 -11.68 3.45
N LYS A 35 1.89 -12.77 2.71
CA LYS A 35 2.90 -13.02 1.67
C LYS A 35 2.84 -11.98 0.57
N GLU A 36 1.64 -11.64 0.14
CA GLU A 36 1.44 -10.63 -0.90
C GLU A 36 1.76 -9.23 -0.41
N ALA A 37 1.40 -8.94 0.85
CA ALA A 37 1.71 -7.64 1.44
C ALA A 37 3.22 -7.44 1.49
N ARG A 38 3.97 -8.45 1.91
CA ARG A 38 5.43 -8.38 1.94
C ARG A 38 6.02 -8.15 0.56
N ARG A 39 5.53 -8.88 -0.43
CA ARG A 39 6.01 -8.75 -1.81
C ARG A 39 5.74 -7.36 -2.36
N THR A 40 4.55 -6.85 -2.12
CA THR A 40 4.15 -5.53 -2.60
C THR A 40 5.05 -4.45 -2.02
N VAL A 41 5.26 -4.48 -0.70
CA VAL A 41 6.12 -3.50 -0.05
C VAL A 41 7.55 -3.60 -0.56
N ALA A 42 8.06 -4.82 -0.75
CA ALA A 42 9.41 -5.02 -1.26
C ALA A 42 9.57 -4.47 -2.68
N ASP A 43 8.60 -4.78 -3.54
CA ASP A 43 8.66 -4.34 -4.94
C ASP A 43 8.62 -2.82 -5.05
N PHE A 44 7.70 -2.18 -4.34
CA PHE A 44 7.61 -0.72 -4.36
C PHE A 44 8.80 -0.06 -3.64
N GLY A 45 9.31 -0.71 -2.59
CA GLY A 45 10.48 -0.22 -1.88
C GLY A 45 11.73 -0.16 -2.76
N GLN A 46 11.86 -1.08 -3.70
CA GLN A 46 13.01 -1.11 -4.60
C GLN A 46 13.04 0.08 -5.54
N THR A 47 11.89 0.68 -5.81
CA THR A 47 11.86 1.85 -6.70
C THR A 47 12.48 3.08 -6.05
N GLY A 48 12.57 3.11 -4.72
CA GLY A 48 13.07 4.27 -4.00
C GLY A 48 12.15 5.47 -4.07
N ARG A 49 10.90 5.27 -4.50
CA ARG A 49 9.92 6.34 -4.70
C ARG A 49 8.78 6.23 -3.72
N ALA A 50 8.11 7.35 -3.47
CA ALA A 50 6.85 7.35 -2.75
C ALA A 50 5.83 6.53 -3.53
N MET A 51 4.83 6.01 -2.85
CA MET A 51 3.73 5.33 -3.51
C MET A 51 2.39 5.88 -3.02
N VAL A 52 1.37 5.70 -3.85
CA VAL A 52 0.02 6.15 -3.57
C VAL A 52 -0.88 4.94 -3.49
N ILE A 53 -1.66 4.86 -2.42
CA ILE A 53 -2.63 3.78 -2.23
C ILE A 53 -4.02 4.36 -2.44
N HIS A 54 -4.78 3.76 -3.36
CA HIS A 54 -6.18 4.11 -3.56
C HIS A 54 -7.01 3.33 -2.56
N CYS A 55 -7.66 4.04 -1.64
CA CYS A 55 -8.28 3.42 -0.47
C CYS A 55 -9.67 2.86 -0.70
N HIS A 56 -10.31 3.22 -1.80
CA HIS A 56 -11.64 2.75 -2.12
C HIS A 56 -11.61 1.78 -3.29
N SER A 57 -12.70 1.05 -3.47
CA SER A 57 -12.77 0.12 -4.60
C SER A 57 -12.84 0.88 -5.93
N PRO A 58 -12.08 0.48 -6.96
CA PRO A 58 -11.06 -0.56 -6.91
C PRO A 58 -9.80 -0.13 -6.17
N ASN A 59 -9.31 -0.97 -5.28
CA ASN A 59 -8.08 -0.67 -4.54
C ASN A 59 -6.86 -0.95 -5.41
N TYR A 60 -5.90 -0.03 -5.39
CA TYR A 60 -4.64 -0.21 -6.11
C TYR A 60 -3.53 0.59 -5.45
N ILE A 61 -2.29 0.24 -5.78
CA ILE A 61 -1.10 0.93 -5.33
C ILE A 61 -0.31 1.33 -6.57
N VAL A 62 0.12 2.57 -6.64
CA VAL A 62 0.80 3.08 -7.82
C VAL A 62 1.93 4.05 -7.44
N ASN A 63 2.97 4.06 -8.26
CA ASN A 63 3.96 5.14 -8.26
C ASN A 63 4.40 5.36 -9.71
N ASP A 64 5.48 6.11 -9.93
CA ASP A 64 5.95 6.42 -11.29
C ASP A 64 6.58 5.22 -12.00
N LYS A 65 6.77 4.10 -11.30
CA LYS A 65 7.41 2.91 -11.86
C LYS A 65 6.48 1.71 -11.94
N LEU A 66 5.57 1.55 -10.97
CA LEU A 66 4.75 0.35 -10.82
C LEU A 66 3.30 0.70 -10.58
N LEU A 67 2.42 -0.21 -11.01
CA LEU A 67 0.99 -0.19 -10.69
C LEU A 67 0.59 -1.61 -10.30
N ARG A 68 -0.11 -1.75 -9.18
CA ARG A 68 -0.55 -3.06 -8.72
C ARG A 68 -1.97 -2.97 -8.17
N LEU A 69 -2.83 -3.80 -8.69
CA LEU A 69 -4.19 -3.97 -8.17
C LEU A 69 -4.17 -4.85 -6.94
N ILE A 70 -4.95 -4.49 -5.94
CA ILE A 70 -5.00 -5.27 -4.68
C ILE A 70 -6.43 -5.62 -4.29
#